data_1324ec5ad1c32d267e707009d8fa4cc3
#
_entry.id   1324ec5ad1c32d267e707009d8fa4cc3
#
_cell.length_a   1.000
_cell.length_b   1.000
_cell.length_c   1.000
_cell.angle_alpha   90.00
_cell.angle_beta   90.00
_cell.angle_gamma   90.00
#
_symmetry.space_group_name_H-M   'P 1'
#
loop_
_entity.id
_entity.type
_entity.pdbx_description
1 polymer ?
#
loop_
_entity_poly.entity_id
_entity_poly.type
_entity_poly.pdbx_seq_one_letter_code
_entity_poly.pdbx_strand_id
1 'polypeptide(L)'
;MERVTFPNRGNTVVGNLFTPAGSDAGSKYPAIVVTHPFGAVKEQVSTLYAGKLTEQGFITLVFDASYQGESGGKPHFTEIPAARVEDIRCAVDFLSTHPQADEDRIGALGICAGGGYTVNAAQTELRIKAVAGVSTFDIGSARRDGAGGMIPLQARMTTLQEVGRQRTREARGEPVRYFSLVPDDPQQALNNPSQLYREGYVYYVQVCPHPNAMGQFVFTSLGAQMAFFPFEQIETISPRPLLLIAGSEADTLYFSQDAYEKAKEPKELLIIPGATRIDLYYKPEFVPQVAEKLTQFFTAHR
;
A
#
# COMPACT_ATOMS: atom_id res chain seq x y z
N MET A 1 5.00 1.50 -21.08
CA MET A 1 4.18 2.12 -19.99
C MET A 1 3.16 3.05 -20.63
N GLU A 2 1.92 2.90 -20.23
CA GLU A 2 0.78 3.71 -20.69
C GLU A 2 0.11 4.34 -19.46
N ARG A 3 -0.18 5.66 -19.54
CA ARG A 3 -0.97 6.34 -18.51
C ARG A 3 -2.45 6.02 -18.72
N VAL A 4 -3.09 5.49 -17.70
CA VAL A 4 -4.49 5.06 -17.75
C VAL A 4 -5.31 5.74 -16.66
N THR A 5 -6.63 5.74 -16.82
CA THR A 5 -7.57 6.23 -15.81
C THR A 5 -8.74 5.28 -15.67
N PHE A 6 -9.27 5.15 -14.46
CA PHE A 6 -10.48 4.41 -14.18
C PHE A 6 -11.29 5.08 -13.05
N PRO A 7 -12.62 4.88 -13.01
CA PRO A 7 -13.45 5.54 -12.02
C PRO A 7 -13.45 4.81 -10.68
N ASN A 8 -13.55 5.58 -9.57
CA ASN A 8 -13.95 5.09 -8.26
C ASN A 8 -14.97 6.07 -7.66
N ARG A 9 -16.28 5.73 -7.68
CA ARG A 9 -17.38 6.45 -7.02
C ARG A 9 -17.33 7.99 -7.17
N GLY A 10 -17.08 8.47 -8.36
CA GLY A 10 -17.01 9.91 -8.66
C GLY A 10 -15.60 10.50 -8.63
N ASN A 11 -14.61 9.80 -8.15
CA ASN A 11 -13.20 10.13 -8.35
C ASN A 11 -12.68 9.49 -9.63
N THR A 12 -11.73 10.15 -10.28
CA THR A 12 -10.91 9.55 -11.34
C THR A 12 -9.62 9.07 -10.70
N VAL A 13 -9.36 7.77 -10.78
CA VAL A 13 -8.09 7.17 -10.36
C VAL A 13 -7.13 7.19 -11.55
N VAL A 14 -5.90 7.60 -11.33
CA VAL A 14 -4.85 7.71 -12.35
C VAL A 14 -3.79 6.65 -12.10
N GLY A 15 -3.48 5.87 -13.13
CA GLY A 15 -2.50 4.79 -13.04
C GLY A 15 -1.55 4.76 -14.23
N ASN A 16 -0.52 3.92 -14.08
CA ASN A 16 0.40 3.55 -15.14
C ASN A 16 0.29 2.03 -15.36
N LEU A 17 -0.05 1.65 -16.58
CA LEU A 17 -0.09 0.28 -17.03
C LEU A 17 1.25 -0.07 -17.71
N PHE A 18 1.87 -1.15 -17.26
CA PHE A 18 3.08 -1.70 -17.89
C PHE A 18 2.73 -3.02 -18.56
N THR A 19 3.13 -3.15 -19.81
CA THR A 19 2.99 -4.38 -20.60
C THR A 19 4.38 -4.97 -20.90
N PRO A 20 4.52 -6.29 -20.90
CA PRO A 20 5.80 -6.94 -21.23
C PRO A 20 6.34 -6.51 -22.59
N ALA A 21 7.66 -6.39 -22.72
CA ALA A 21 8.29 -6.09 -24.01
C ALA A 21 8.01 -7.22 -25.02
N GLY A 22 7.63 -6.83 -26.23
CA GLY A 22 7.29 -7.80 -27.27
C GLY A 22 5.96 -8.54 -27.07
N SER A 23 5.10 -8.03 -26.18
CA SER A 23 3.75 -8.61 -26.01
C SER A 23 2.94 -8.52 -27.30
N ASP A 24 2.28 -9.63 -27.66
CA ASP A 24 1.37 -9.71 -28.78
C ASP A 24 -0.01 -9.17 -28.40
N ALA A 25 -0.58 -8.29 -29.21
CA ALA A 25 -1.89 -7.69 -28.98
C ALA A 25 -3.04 -8.73 -28.96
N GLY A 26 -2.85 -9.89 -29.57
CA GLY A 26 -3.82 -11.00 -29.57
C GLY A 26 -3.71 -11.94 -28.37
N SER A 27 -2.67 -11.82 -27.55
CA SER A 27 -2.41 -12.70 -26.42
C SER A 27 -2.86 -12.08 -25.10
N LYS A 28 -3.27 -12.94 -24.15
CA LYS A 28 -3.62 -12.54 -22.79
C LYS A 28 -2.50 -12.92 -21.81
N TYR A 29 -2.18 -11.99 -20.92
CA TYR A 29 -1.10 -12.09 -19.93
C TYR A 29 -1.65 -12.05 -18.52
N PRO A 30 -1.04 -12.78 -17.56
CA PRO A 30 -1.39 -12.61 -16.16
C PRO A 30 -1.13 -11.16 -15.72
N ALA A 31 -1.98 -10.62 -14.86
CA ALA A 31 -1.92 -9.23 -14.47
C ALA A 31 -1.78 -9.06 -12.96
N ILE A 32 -1.12 -7.98 -12.52
CA ILE A 32 -0.91 -7.68 -11.10
C ILE A 32 -1.28 -6.23 -10.82
N VAL A 33 -2.20 -6.02 -9.88
CA VAL A 33 -2.48 -4.71 -9.27
C VAL A 33 -1.40 -4.42 -8.23
N VAL A 34 -0.75 -3.26 -8.28
CA VAL A 34 0.31 -2.88 -7.32
C VAL A 34 -0.08 -1.62 -6.56
N THR A 35 -0.22 -1.74 -5.24
CA THR A 35 -0.73 -0.69 -4.35
C THR A 35 0.41 -0.04 -3.56
N HIS A 36 0.48 1.28 -3.63
CA HIS A 36 1.55 2.08 -3.01
C HIS A 36 1.40 2.26 -1.49
N PRO A 37 2.51 2.58 -0.76
CA PRO A 37 2.52 2.92 0.65
C PRO A 37 1.63 4.12 1.00
N PHE A 38 1.32 4.29 2.29
CA PHE A 38 0.70 5.49 2.82
C PHE A 38 1.56 6.73 2.55
N GLY A 39 0.94 7.80 2.02
CA GLY A 39 1.62 9.06 1.71
C GLY A 39 2.59 9.01 0.52
N ALA A 40 2.67 7.86 -0.17
CA ALA A 40 3.44 7.68 -1.40
C ALA A 40 2.59 7.94 -2.65
N VAL A 41 3.23 7.85 -3.81
CA VAL A 41 2.60 7.88 -5.13
C VAL A 41 3.07 6.70 -5.98
N LYS A 42 2.34 6.45 -7.07
CA LYS A 42 2.58 5.32 -7.98
C LYS A 42 4.00 5.26 -8.56
N GLU A 43 4.65 6.41 -8.77
CA GLU A 43 5.99 6.53 -9.37
C GLU A 43 7.13 6.00 -8.48
N GLN A 44 6.89 5.85 -7.17
CA GLN A 44 7.92 5.44 -6.21
C GLN A 44 8.09 3.91 -6.18
N VAL A 45 8.21 3.30 -5.01
CA VAL A 45 8.50 1.86 -4.84
C VAL A 45 7.55 0.93 -5.61
N SER A 46 6.31 1.35 -5.84
CA SER A 46 5.32 0.55 -6.59
C SER A 46 5.75 0.34 -8.04
N THR A 47 6.23 1.41 -8.70
CA THR A 47 6.76 1.32 -10.07
C THR A 47 8.03 0.46 -10.13
N LEU A 48 8.89 0.47 -9.11
CA LEU A 48 10.06 -0.40 -9.06
C LEU A 48 9.66 -1.88 -9.16
N TYR A 49 8.75 -2.34 -8.30
CA TYR A 49 8.31 -3.74 -8.30
C TYR A 49 7.44 -4.07 -9.51
N ALA A 50 6.58 -3.15 -9.95
CA ALA A 50 5.80 -3.31 -11.17
C ALA A 50 6.70 -3.54 -12.38
N GLY A 51 7.76 -2.74 -12.56
CA GLY A 51 8.72 -2.91 -13.63
C GLY A 51 9.39 -4.28 -13.62
N LYS A 52 9.88 -4.72 -12.44
CA LYS A 52 10.51 -6.04 -12.28
C LYS A 52 9.57 -7.20 -12.62
N LEU A 53 8.31 -7.12 -12.20
CA LEU A 53 7.30 -8.13 -12.54
C LEU A 53 6.92 -8.08 -14.03
N THR A 54 6.90 -6.89 -14.63
CA THR A 54 6.64 -6.73 -16.06
C THR A 54 7.75 -7.36 -16.92
N GLU A 55 9.02 -7.23 -16.50
CA GLU A 55 10.16 -7.93 -17.13
C GLU A 55 10.00 -9.46 -17.11
N GLN A 56 9.20 -10.00 -16.21
CA GLN A 56 8.91 -11.43 -16.06
C GLN A 56 7.60 -11.87 -16.73
N GLY A 57 7.02 -11.01 -17.58
CA GLY A 57 5.86 -11.37 -18.41
C GLY A 57 4.49 -11.06 -17.80
N PHE A 58 4.42 -10.28 -16.72
CA PHE A 58 3.16 -9.83 -16.15
C PHE A 58 2.76 -8.45 -16.70
N ILE A 59 1.49 -8.24 -16.98
CA ILE A 59 0.93 -6.89 -17.04
C ILE A 59 0.85 -6.36 -15.61
N THR A 60 1.34 -5.15 -15.35
CA THR A 60 1.24 -4.56 -14.02
C THR A 60 0.56 -3.20 -14.07
N LEU A 61 -0.33 -2.95 -13.12
CA LEU A 61 -1.02 -1.69 -12.95
C LEU A 61 -0.64 -1.07 -11.59
N VAL A 62 0.09 0.05 -11.63
CA VAL A 62 0.29 0.92 -10.48
C VAL A 62 -0.65 2.11 -10.59
N PHE A 63 -1.14 2.64 -9.48
CA PHE A 63 -2.06 3.78 -9.48
C PHE A 63 -1.86 4.65 -8.24
N ASP A 64 -2.16 5.94 -8.38
CA ASP A 64 -2.35 6.81 -7.23
C ASP A 64 -3.74 6.53 -6.64
N ALA A 65 -3.81 6.30 -5.35
CA ALA A 65 -5.10 6.12 -4.71
C ALA A 65 -5.96 7.38 -4.79
N SER A 66 -7.25 7.24 -4.66
CA SER A 66 -8.17 8.37 -4.51
C SER A 66 -7.65 9.37 -3.48
N TYR A 67 -7.68 10.65 -3.79
CA TYR A 67 -7.16 11.78 -3.01
C TYR A 67 -5.62 11.91 -2.99
N GLN A 68 -4.88 11.07 -3.70
CA GLN A 68 -3.41 11.07 -3.71
C GLN A 68 -2.87 11.33 -5.13
N GLY A 69 -1.63 11.80 -5.22
CA GLY A 69 -0.90 11.92 -6.48
C GLY A 69 -1.65 12.72 -7.54
N GLU A 70 -1.87 12.11 -8.71
CA GLU A 70 -2.65 12.69 -9.81
C GLU A 70 -4.15 12.33 -9.74
N SER A 71 -4.55 11.43 -8.82
CA SER A 71 -5.93 10.97 -8.70
C SER A 71 -6.83 12.04 -8.10
N GLY A 72 -8.11 11.97 -8.47
CA GLY A 72 -9.14 12.90 -8.01
C GLY A 72 -9.49 12.73 -6.54
N GLY A 73 -10.31 13.66 -6.05
CA GLY A 73 -10.82 13.69 -4.68
C GLY A 73 -10.34 14.90 -3.90
N LYS A 74 -11.23 15.43 -3.06
CA LYS A 74 -10.95 16.62 -2.21
C LYS A 74 -11.52 16.40 -0.80
N PRO A 75 -10.87 16.95 0.23
CA PRO A 75 -9.56 17.57 0.19
C PRO A 75 -8.47 16.57 -0.23
N HIS A 76 -7.44 17.06 -0.94
CA HIS A 76 -6.31 16.20 -1.33
C HIS A 76 -5.56 15.70 -0.10
N PHE A 77 -4.85 14.59 -0.20
CA PHE A 77 -4.19 13.88 0.90
C PHE A 77 -5.15 13.32 1.97
N THR A 78 -6.43 13.18 1.64
CA THR A 78 -7.36 12.42 2.49
C THR A 78 -6.98 10.94 2.44
N GLU A 79 -6.87 10.30 3.60
CA GLU A 79 -6.52 8.88 3.69
C GLU A 79 -7.66 8.10 4.33
N ILE A 80 -8.52 7.54 3.50
CA ILE A 80 -9.68 6.74 3.90
C ILE A 80 -9.43 5.28 3.50
N PRO A 81 -9.20 4.37 4.46
CA PRO A 81 -8.93 2.96 4.17
C PRO A 81 -9.98 2.31 3.25
N ALA A 82 -11.25 2.60 3.45
CA ALA A 82 -12.31 2.06 2.61
C ALA A 82 -12.21 2.52 1.14
N ALA A 83 -11.78 3.78 0.90
CA ALA A 83 -11.55 4.27 -0.46
C ALA A 83 -10.32 3.58 -1.09
N ARG A 84 -9.25 3.38 -0.32
CA ARG A 84 -8.04 2.65 -0.75
C ARG A 84 -8.36 1.20 -1.16
N VAL A 85 -9.19 0.53 -0.37
CA VAL A 85 -9.66 -0.83 -0.66
C VAL A 85 -10.53 -0.86 -1.93
N GLU A 86 -11.39 0.13 -2.09
CA GLU A 86 -12.23 0.24 -3.29
C GLU A 86 -11.41 0.60 -4.55
N ASP A 87 -10.38 1.44 -4.45
CA ASP A 87 -9.46 1.73 -5.56
C ASP A 87 -8.82 0.43 -6.09
N ILE A 88 -8.46 -0.51 -5.20
CA ILE A 88 -7.92 -1.81 -5.60
C ILE A 88 -8.96 -2.63 -6.38
N ARG A 89 -10.23 -2.66 -5.94
CA ARG A 89 -11.30 -3.33 -6.66
C ARG A 89 -11.54 -2.71 -8.04
N CYS A 90 -11.55 -1.38 -8.12
CA CYS A 90 -11.67 -0.65 -9.39
C CYS A 90 -10.46 -0.92 -10.32
N ALA A 91 -9.26 -1.11 -9.77
CA ALA A 91 -8.09 -1.53 -10.55
C ALA A 91 -8.25 -2.96 -11.09
N VAL A 92 -8.86 -3.87 -10.31
CA VAL A 92 -9.23 -5.21 -10.78
C VAL A 92 -10.31 -5.12 -11.88
N ASP A 93 -11.32 -4.26 -11.72
CA ASP A 93 -12.34 -4.01 -12.77
C ASP A 93 -11.68 -3.58 -14.08
N PHE A 94 -10.75 -2.61 -14.00
CA PHE A 94 -10.00 -2.14 -15.17
C PHE A 94 -9.21 -3.26 -15.84
N LEU A 95 -8.45 -4.06 -15.08
CA LEU A 95 -7.68 -5.16 -15.65
C LEU A 95 -8.58 -6.27 -16.22
N SER A 96 -9.70 -6.58 -15.58
CA SER A 96 -10.65 -7.61 -16.06
C SER A 96 -11.27 -7.26 -17.40
N THR A 97 -11.29 -5.98 -17.77
CA THR A 97 -11.81 -5.51 -19.07
C THR A 97 -10.72 -5.14 -20.07
N HIS A 98 -9.45 -5.18 -19.64
CA HIS A 98 -8.33 -4.83 -20.51
C HIS A 98 -8.05 -5.97 -21.54
N PRO A 99 -7.92 -5.65 -22.85
CA PRO A 99 -7.88 -6.69 -23.90
C PRO A 99 -6.72 -7.68 -23.78
N GLN A 100 -5.58 -7.24 -23.24
CA GLN A 100 -4.40 -8.09 -23.08
C GLN A 100 -4.26 -8.71 -21.67
N ALA A 101 -5.06 -8.32 -20.69
CA ALA A 101 -5.02 -8.92 -19.36
C ALA A 101 -5.92 -10.18 -19.33
N ASP A 102 -5.45 -11.19 -18.62
CA ASP A 102 -6.24 -12.40 -18.36
C ASP A 102 -7.02 -12.21 -17.05
N GLU A 103 -8.32 -12.09 -17.16
CA GLU A 103 -9.22 -11.85 -16.03
C GLU A 103 -9.23 -13.00 -15.01
N ASP A 104 -8.86 -14.21 -15.43
CA ASP A 104 -8.75 -15.37 -14.55
C ASP A 104 -7.39 -15.49 -13.85
N ARG A 105 -6.42 -14.61 -14.18
CA ARG A 105 -5.05 -14.63 -13.65
C ARG A 105 -4.62 -13.27 -13.12
N ILE A 106 -5.47 -12.64 -12.30
CA ILE A 106 -5.17 -11.35 -11.65
C ILE A 106 -4.61 -11.60 -10.26
N GLY A 107 -3.40 -11.12 -10.00
CA GLY A 107 -2.77 -11.05 -8.68
C GLY A 107 -2.82 -9.63 -8.09
N ALA A 108 -2.53 -9.51 -6.81
CA ALA A 108 -2.40 -8.21 -6.16
C ALA A 108 -1.16 -8.16 -5.24
N LEU A 109 -0.40 -7.08 -5.37
CA LEU A 109 0.78 -6.76 -4.56
C LEU A 109 0.54 -5.45 -3.81
N GLY A 110 0.68 -5.48 -2.50
CA GLY A 110 0.64 -4.27 -1.70
C GLY A 110 1.95 -4.00 -0.97
N ILE A 111 2.34 -2.74 -0.87
CA ILE A 111 3.58 -2.33 -0.20
C ILE A 111 3.22 -1.44 0.98
N CYS A 112 3.76 -1.72 2.17
CA CYS A 112 3.49 -0.97 3.39
C CYS A 112 1.99 -1.00 3.79
N ALA A 113 1.38 0.17 4.01
CA ALA A 113 -0.08 0.26 4.22
C ALA A 113 -0.85 -0.25 2.99
N GLY A 114 -0.29 -0.10 1.78
CA GLY A 114 -0.79 -0.76 0.58
C GLY A 114 -0.94 -2.26 0.75
N GLY A 115 -0.02 -2.92 1.49
CA GLY A 115 -0.13 -4.33 1.85
C GLY A 115 -1.36 -4.63 2.70
N GLY A 116 -1.60 -3.83 3.75
CA GLY A 116 -2.81 -3.95 4.58
C GLY A 116 -4.10 -3.74 3.77
N TYR A 117 -4.14 -2.74 2.89
CA TYR A 117 -5.29 -2.48 2.01
C TYR A 117 -5.51 -3.61 1.00
N THR A 118 -4.43 -4.14 0.41
CA THR A 118 -4.49 -5.24 -0.56
C THR A 118 -4.98 -6.53 0.08
N VAL A 119 -4.47 -6.87 1.26
CA VAL A 119 -4.96 -8.02 2.04
C VAL A 119 -6.44 -7.86 2.37
N ASN A 120 -6.86 -6.67 2.81
CA ASN A 120 -8.28 -6.40 3.10
C ASN A 120 -9.17 -6.50 1.85
N ALA A 121 -8.74 -5.94 0.72
CA ALA A 121 -9.49 -6.05 -0.54
C ALA A 121 -9.67 -7.51 -0.95
N ALA A 122 -8.61 -8.32 -0.87
CA ALA A 122 -8.63 -9.72 -1.27
C ALA A 122 -9.56 -10.59 -0.43
N GLN A 123 -9.90 -10.20 0.80
CA GLN A 123 -10.86 -10.94 1.65
C GLN A 123 -12.24 -11.09 0.99
N THR A 124 -12.63 -10.13 0.16
CA THR A 124 -13.95 -10.10 -0.48
C THR A 124 -13.89 -9.94 -2.01
N GLU A 125 -12.73 -9.67 -2.59
CA GLU A 125 -12.50 -9.58 -4.04
C GLU A 125 -11.92 -10.90 -4.55
N LEU A 126 -12.79 -11.81 -4.96
CA LEU A 126 -12.40 -13.18 -5.35
C LEU A 126 -11.74 -13.29 -6.73
N ARG A 127 -11.77 -12.23 -7.53
CA ARG A 127 -11.03 -12.18 -8.82
C ARG A 127 -9.52 -12.04 -8.59
N ILE A 128 -9.08 -11.59 -7.42
CA ILE A 128 -7.67 -11.65 -7.03
C ILE A 128 -7.31 -13.10 -6.70
N LYS A 129 -6.47 -13.73 -7.52
CA LYS A 129 -6.11 -15.17 -7.42
C LYS A 129 -4.89 -15.43 -6.53
N ALA A 130 -4.00 -14.46 -6.39
CA ALA A 130 -2.82 -14.55 -5.53
C ALA A 130 -2.55 -13.18 -4.88
N VAL A 131 -2.18 -13.17 -3.61
CA VAL A 131 -2.01 -11.94 -2.81
C VAL A 131 -0.59 -11.89 -2.25
N ALA A 132 0.11 -10.79 -2.46
CA ALA A 132 1.42 -10.56 -1.84
C ALA A 132 1.48 -9.22 -1.10
N GLY A 133 2.19 -9.20 0.01
CA GLY A 133 2.49 -8.00 0.78
C GLY A 133 3.98 -7.86 1.07
N VAL A 134 4.57 -6.69 0.74
CA VAL A 134 5.96 -6.35 1.10
C VAL A 134 5.94 -5.31 2.21
N SER A 135 6.60 -5.61 3.32
CA SER A 135 6.59 -4.76 4.52
C SER A 135 5.16 -4.39 4.94
N THR A 136 4.24 -5.35 4.93
CA THR A 136 2.82 -5.14 5.20
C THR A 136 2.59 -4.36 6.49
N PHE A 137 1.60 -3.45 6.49
CA PHE A 137 1.38 -2.51 7.59
C PHE A 137 -0.10 -2.40 7.94
N ASP A 138 -0.43 -2.61 9.20
CA ASP A 138 -1.74 -2.30 9.75
C ASP A 138 -1.80 -0.84 10.16
N ILE A 139 -2.30 0.01 9.27
CA ILE A 139 -2.46 1.45 9.54
C ILE A 139 -3.41 1.69 10.73
N GLY A 140 -4.42 0.85 10.89
CA GLY A 140 -5.39 0.97 11.98
C GLY A 140 -4.75 0.74 13.33
N SER A 141 -4.04 -0.38 13.52
CA SER A 141 -3.30 -0.66 14.74
C SER A 141 -2.23 0.40 15.00
N ALA A 142 -1.45 0.78 13.99
CA ALA A 142 -0.43 1.83 14.14
C ALA A 142 -1.01 3.17 14.63
N ARG A 143 -2.24 3.52 14.23
CA ARG A 143 -2.92 4.74 14.69
C ARG A 143 -3.62 4.60 16.02
N ARG A 144 -4.15 3.40 16.32
CA ARG A 144 -4.81 3.12 17.61
C ARG A 144 -3.81 2.94 18.74
N ASP A 145 -2.80 2.13 18.47
CA ASP A 145 -1.97 1.53 19.51
C ASP A 145 -0.51 2.03 19.44
N GLY A 146 -0.12 2.66 18.32
CA GLY A 146 1.26 3.09 18.07
C GLY A 146 2.19 1.93 17.72
N ALA A 147 3.45 2.24 17.48
CA ALA A 147 4.48 1.23 17.27
C ALA A 147 4.62 0.38 18.54
N GLY A 148 4.44 -0.94 18.41
CA GLY A 148 4.56 -1.89 19.52
C GLY A 148 3.53 -1.71 20.65
N GLY A 149 2.38 -1.08 20.39
CA GLY A 149 1.33 -0.93 21.40
C GLY A 149 1.60 0.16 22.45
N MET A 150 2.40 1.15 22.13
CA MET A 150 2.89 2.17 23.09
C MET A 150 1.87 3.31 23.38
N ILE A 151 0.80 3.44 22.59
CA ILE A 151 -0.21 4.50 22.78
C ILE A 151 -1.28 4.04 23.77
N PRO A 152 -1.38 4.65 24.97
CA PRO A 152 -2.43 4.30 25.91
C PRO A 152 -3.81 4.73 25.40
N LEU A 153 -4.86 4.02 25.82
CA LEU A 153 -6.25 4.30 25.44
C LEU A 153 -6.63 5.77 25.65
N GLN A 154 -6.20 6.38 26.75
CA GLN A 154 -6.49 7.79 27.03
C GLN A 154 -5.95 8.74 25.97
N ALA A 155 -4.71 8.52 25.47
CA ALA A 155 -4.12 9.33 24.41
C ALA A 155 -4.87 9.15 23.09
N ARG A 156 -5.26 7.91 22.75
CA ARG A 156 -6.12 7.61 21.59
C ARG A 156 -7.45 8.35 21.68
N MET A 157 -8.11 8.31 22.83
CA MET A 157 -9.39 9.00 23.02
C MET A 157 -9.24 10.53 22.90
N THR A 158 -8.15 11.10 23.43
CA THR A 158 -7.84 12.53 23.26
C THR A 158 -7.69 12.90 21.78
N THR A 159 -6.98 12.08 21.00
CA THR A 159 -6.83 12.28 19.54
C THR A 159 -8.20 12.23 18.84
N LEU A 160 -9.06 11.26 19.17
CA LEU A 160 -10.39 11.14 18.57
C LEU A 160 -11.30 12.32 18.93
N GLN A 161 -11.19 12.86 20.15
CA GLN A 161 -11.90 14.08 20.53
C GLN A 161 -11.44 15.29 19.70
N GLU A 162 -10.14 15.42 19.48
CA GLU A 162 -9.60 16.50 18.64
C GLU A 162 -10.00 16.35 17.17
N VAL A 163 -10.04 15.12 16.63
CA VAL A 163 -10.60 14.81 15.31
C VAL A 163 -12.06 15.29 15.22
N GLY A 164 -12.87 14.99 16.24
CA GLY A 164 -14.28 15.44 16.29
C GLY A 164 -14.41 16.96 16.30
N ARG A 165 -13.57 17.65 17.11
CA ARG A 165 -13.54 19.12 17.15
C ARG A 165 -13.12 19.72 15.82
N GLN A 166 -12.11 19.15 15.16
CA GLN A 166 -11.63 19.61 13.87
C GLN A 166 -12.70 19.42 12.79
N ARG A 167 -13.38 18.27 12.76
CA ARG A 167 -14.53 18.06 11.85
C ARG A 167 -15.62 19.10 12.03
N THR A 168 -15.91 19.49 13.28
CA THR A 168 -16.89 20.55 13.57
C THR A 168 -16.43 21.90 13.05
N ARG A 169 -15.15 22.25 13.18
CA ARG A 169 -14.55 23.48 12.63
C ARG A 169 -14.66 23.50 11.10
N GLU A 170 -14.25 22.42 10.44
CA GLU A 170 -14.34 22.28 8.97
C GLU A 170 -15.79 22.38 8.47
N ALA A 171 -16.76 21.78 9.20
CA ALA A 171 -18.20 21.91 8.87
C ALA A 171 -18.73 23.34 9.00
N ARG A 172 -18.05 24.20 9.78
CA ARG A 172 -18.34 25.64 9.89
C ARG A 172 -17.60 26.48 8.86
N GLY A 173 -16.83 25.88 7.95
CA GLY A 173 -16.08 26.55 6.91
C GLY A 173 -14.64 26.92 7.27
N GLU A 174 -14.14 26.46 8.44
CA GLU A 174 -12.73 26.64 8.76
C GLU A 174 -11.83 25.78 7.88
N PRO A 175 -10.55 26.14 7.71
CA PRO A 175 -9.62 25.41 6.86
C PRO A 175 -9.40 23.96 7.30
N VAL A 176 -9.18 23.09 6.30
CA VAL A 176 -8.74 21.69 6.52
C VAL A 176 -7.38 21.70 7.22
N ARG A 177 -7.27 20.89 8.28
CA ARG A 177 -6.01 20.67 8.98
C ARG A 177 -5.27 19.48 8.39
N TYR A 178 -3.99 19.69 8.07
CA TYR A 178 -3.09 18.62 7.65
C TYR A 178 -2.15 18.22 8.79
N PHE A 179 -1.69 16.98 8.73
CA PHE A 179 -0.68 16.41 9.62
C PHE A 179 0.50 15.95 8.77
N SER A 180 1.71 16.37 9.13
CA SER A 180 2.94 15.94 8.44
C SER A 180 3.41 14.60 8.99
N LEU A 181 3.72 13.68 8.08
CA LEU A 181 4.34 12.39 8.38
C LEU A 181 5.85 12.53 8.55
N VAL A 182 6.42 13.46 7.79
CA VAL A 182 7.85 13.71 7.74
C VAL A 182 8.07 15.14 8.24
N PRO A 183 8.87 15.35 9.31
CA PRO A 183 9.22 16.70 9.76
C PRO A 183 9.95 17.48 8.67
N ASP A 184 9.69 18.78 8.57
CA ASP A 184 10.38 19.66 7.63
C ASP A 184 11.86 19.87 8.02
N ASP A 185 12.17 19.77 9.30
CA ASP A 185 13.54 19.87 9.83
C ASP A 185 14.28 18.52 9.70
N PRO A 186 15.37 18.47 8.90
CA PRO A 186 16.16 17.26 8.72
C PRO A 186 16.72 16.69 10.04
N GLN A 187 17.15 17.53 10.96
CA GLN A 187 17.69 17.06 12.25
C GLN A 187 16.58 16.42 13.11
N GLN A 188 15.41 17.01 13.13
CA GLN A 188 14.28 16.45 13.84
C GLN A 188 13.83 15.12 13.22
N ALA A 189 13.85 15.00 11.88
CA ALA A 189 13.51 13.78 11.16
C ALA A 189 14.50 12.65 11.45
N LEU A 190 15.82 12.95 11.35
CA LEU A 190 16.88 11.95 11.53
C LEU A 190 17.08 11.53 13.00
N ASN A 191 16.67 12.37 13.96
CA ASN A 191 16.70 12.07 15.39
C ASN A 191 15.38 11.49 15.92
N ASN A 192 14.41 11.19 15.03
CA ASN A 192 13.16 10.58 15.44
C ASN A 192 13.41 9.23 16.12
N PRO A 193 12.80 8.91 17.28
CA PRO A 193 12.99 7.63 17.96
C PRO A 193 12.52 6.43 17.13
N SER A 194 11.53 6.59 16.26
CA SER A 194 11.06 5.52 15.39
C SER A 194 11.98 5.35 14.18
N GLN A 195 12.45 4.12 13.96
CA GLN A 195 13.23 3.74 12.79
C GLN A 195 12.45 4.01 11.50
N LEU A 196 11.18 3.64 11.46
CA LEU A 196 10.30 3.87 10.31
C LEU A 196 10.30 5.34 9.86
N TYR A 197 10.21 6.29 10.78
CA TYR A 197 10.17 7.71 10.42
C TYR A 197 11.54 8.24 9.97
N ARG A 198 12.65 7.81 10.59
CA ARG A 198 13.99 8.18 10.14
C ARG A 198 14.29 7.69 8.72
N GLU A 199 14.04 6.42 8.48
CA GLU A 199 14.26 5.78 7.17
C GLU A 199 13.28 6.30 6.12
N GLY A 200 12.03 6.53 6.52
CA GLY A 200 11.03 7.16 5.65
C GLY A 200 11.46 8.54 5.18
N TYR A 201 12.02 9.37 6.06
CA TYR A 201 12.60 10.65 5.67
C TYR A 201 13.69 10.48 4.60
N VAL A 202 14.65 9.57 4.83
CA VAL A 202 15.72 9.30 3.87
C VAL A 202 15.15 8.88 2.52
N TYR A 203 14.20 7.96 2.51
CA TYR A 203 13.62 7.45 1.26
C TYR A 203 12.81 8.52 0.53
N TYR A 204 11.82 9.13 1.18
CA TYR A 204 10.86 10.03 0.52
C TYR A 204 11.42 11.43 0.23
N VAL A 205 12.45 11.88 0.96
CA VAL A 205 13.02 13.23 0.79
C VAL A 205 14.34 13.21 0.05
N GLN A 206 15.18 12.18 0.25
CA GLN A 206 16.54 12.16 -0.30
C GLN A 206 16.72 11.19 -1.47
N VAL A 207 16.15 9.97 -1.37
CA VAL A 207 16.37 8.91 -2.36
C VAL A 207 15.37 8.98 -3.51
N CYS A 208 14.08 9.11 -3.19
CA CYS A 208 12.99 9.05 -4.16
C CYS A 208 11.94 10.16 -3.89
N PRO A 209 12.36 11.45 -3.89
CA PRO A 209 11.44 12.56 -3.72
C PRO A 209 10.47 12.65 -4.91
N HIS A 210 9.22 13.00 -4.63
CA HIS A 210 8.23 13.25 -5.67
C HIS A 210 7.31 14.42 -5.29
N PRO A 211 7.03 15.37 -6.22
CA PRO A 211 6.27 16.59 -5.90
C PRO A 211 4.84 16.32 -5.42
N ASN A 212 4.25 15.18 -5.80
CA ASN A 212 2.91 14.78 -5.37
C ASN A 212 2.90 13.91 -4.11
N ALA A 213 4.07 13.52 -3.57
CA ALA A 213 4.21 12.77 -2.33
C ALA A 213 4.71 13.70 -1.21
N MET A 214 3.84 14.57 -0.72
CA MET A 214 4.21 15.65 0.20
C MET A 214 4.33 15.19 1.67
N GLY A 215 4.28 13.90 1.96
CA GLY A 215 4.43 13.37 3.32
C GLY A 215 3.41 13.89 4.33
N GLN A 216 2.22 14.31 3.87
CA GLN A 216 1.15 14.83 4.71
C GLN A 216 -0.17 14.09 4.47
N PHE A 217 -1.09 14.23 5.41
CA PHE A 217 -2.46 13.75 5.26
C PHE A 217 -3.45 14.62 6.02
N VAL A 218 -4.72 14.57 5.62
CA VAL A 218 -5.81 15.28 6.30
C VAL A 218 -5.97 14.74 7.72
N PHE A 219 -5.85 15.60 8.73
CA PHE A 219 -5.88 15.22 10.14
C PHE A 219 -7.14 14.43 10.52
N THR A 220 -8.30 14.84 9.97
CA THR A 220 -9.58 14.18 10.27
C THR A 220 -9.69 12.76 9.71
N SER A 221 -8.79 12.35 8.83
CA SER A 221 -8.65 10.96 8.35
C SER A 221 -8.26 9.97 9.45
N LEU A 222 -7.66 10.45 10.57
CA LEU A 222 -7.28 9.59 11.71
C LEU A 222 -8.46 8.78 12.24
N GLY A 223 -9.67 9.34 12.25
CA GLY A 223 -10.86 8.60 12.70
C GLY A 223 -11.15 7.37 11.85
N ALA A 224 -11.09 7.51 10.51
CA ALA A 224 -11.28 6.40 9.59
C ALA A 224 -10.13 5.38 9.64
N GLN A 225 -8.88 5.87 9.79
CA GLN A 225 -7.71 5.00 9.93
C GLN A 225 -7.80 4.15 11.21
N MET A 226 -8.12 4.75 12.36
CA MET A 226 -8.28 4.04 13.62
C MET A 226 -9.43 3.01 13.62
N ALA A 227 -10.44 3.20 12.81
CA ALA A 227 -11.56 2.27 12.65
C ALA A 227 -11.27 1.11 11.69
N PHE A 228 -10.08 1.06 11.07
CA PHE A 228 -9.72 0.06 10.09
C PHE A 228 -9.01 -1.13 10.73
N PHE A 229 -9.38 -2.34 10.32
CA PHE A 229 -8.84 -3.61 10.75
C PHE A 229 -8.57 -4.48 9.51
N PRO A 230 -7.37 -4.41 8.94
CA PRO A 230 -7.09 -5.04 7.65
C PRO A 230 -7.14 -6.56 7.65
N PHE A 231 -6.93 -7.22 8.80
CA PHE A 231 -6.71 -8.66 8.87
C PHE A 231 -7.85 -9.43 9.57
N GLU A 232 -9.01 -8.79 9.83
CA GLU A 232 -10.10 -9.42 10.61
C GLU A 232 -10.79 -10.60 9.91
N GLN A 233 -10.73 -10.67 8.58
CA GLN A 233 -11.30 -11.77 7.79
C GLN A 233 -10.24 -12.39 6.86
N ILE A 234 -8.97 -12.34 7.23
CA ILE A 234 -7.86 -12.79 6.38
C ILE A 234 -7.94 -14.28 6.03
N GLU A 235 -8.62 -15.08 6.87
CA GLU A 235 -8.87 -16.50 6.60
C GLU A 235 -9.71 -16.74 5.35
N THR A 236 -10.48 -15.74 4.89
CA THR A 236 -11.30 -15.83 3.66
C THR A 236 -10.46 -15.76 2.39
N ILE A 237 -9.19 -15.38 2.48
CA ILE A 237 -8.26 -15.46 1.33
C ILE A 237 -8.05 -16.92 0.92
N SER A 238 -7.97 -17.84 1.87
CA SER A 238 -7.85 -19.27 1.59
C SER A 238 -9.06 -19.77 0.75
N PRO A 239 -8.86 -20.65 -0.25
CA PRO A 239 -7.64 -21.37 -0.59
C PRO A 239 -6.68 -20.63 -1.56
N ARG A 240 -6.86 -19.33 -1.80
CA ARG A 240 -5.95 -18.53 -2.61
C ARG A 240 -4.65 -18.27 -1.82
N PRO A 241 -3.48 -18.29 -2.49
CA PRO A 241 -2.21 -18.15 -1.82
C PRO A 241 -1.95 -16.72 -1.32
N LEU A 242 -1.34 -16.62 -0.14
CA LEU A 242 -0.87 -15.38 0.48
C LEU A 242 0.64 -15.44 0.71
N LEU A 243 1.39 -14.47 0.19
CA LEU A 243 2.80 -14.26 0.48
C LEU A 243 3.01 -12.95 1.24
N LEU A 244 3.71 -13.01 2.37
CA LEU A 244 4.16 -11.83 3.11
C LEU A 244 5.69 -11.79 3.11
N ILE A 245 6.28 -10.63 2.84
CA ILE A 245 7.73 -10.42 2.84
C ILE A 245 8.05 -9.25 3.76
N ALA A 246 9.00 -9.44 4.67
CA ALA A 246 9.42 -8.41 5.62
C ALA A 246 10.93 -8.50 5.90
N GLY A 247 11.55 -7.40 6.33
CA GLY A 247 12.93 -7.41 6.79
C GLY A 247 13.03 -7.86 8.25
N SER A 248 14.12 -8.57 8.60
CA SER A 248 14.34 -9.04 9.98
C SER A 248 14.58 -7.91 10.98
N GLU A 249 15.13 -6.79 10.51
CA GLU A 249 15.45 -5.61 11.32
C GLU A 249 14.35 -4.53 11.25
N ALA A 250 13.18 -4.86 10.67
CA ALA A 250 12.07 -3.92 10.61
C ALA A 250 11.38 -3.79 11.98
N ASP A 251 11.29 -2.58 12.52
CA ASP A 251 10.53 -2.26 13.74
C ASP A 251 9.02 -2.58 13.62
N THR A 252 8.56 -2.86 12.42
CA THR A 252 7.18 -3.15 12.04
C THR A 252 6.97 -4.60 11.55
N LEU A 253 7.96 -5.47 11.74
CA LEU A 253 7.90 -6.89 11.33
C LEU A 253 6.65 -7.60 11.89
N TYR A 254 6.26 -7.27 13.11
CA TYR A 254 5.13 -7.89 13.81
C TYR A 254 3.80 -7.76 13.05
N PHE A 255 3.58 -6.72 12.23
CA PHE A 255 2.37 -6.63 11.41
C PHE A 255 2.28 -7.75 10.36
N SER A 256 3.42 -8.12 9.74
CA SER A 256 3.45 -9.23 8.81
C SER A 256 3.30 -10.58 9.54
N GLN A 257 3.85 -10.69 10.74
CA GLN A 257 3.70 -11.88 11.60
C GLN A 257 2.25 -12.06 12.04
N ASP A 258 1.57 -11.00 12.53
CA ASP A 258 0.16 -11.04 12.92
C ASP A 258 -0.75 -11.45 11.75
N ALA A 259 -0.50 -10.86 10.57
CA ALA A 259 -1.24 -11.22 9.36
C ALA A 259 -1.02 -12.69 8.99
N TYR A 260 0.23 -13.16 9.05
CA TYR A 260 0.57 -14.56 8.78
C TYR A 260 -0.09 -15.51 9.78
N GLU A 261 -0.07 -15.21 11.06
CA GLU A 261 -0.67 -16.04 12.10
C GLU A 261 -2.19 -16.21 11.90
N LYS A 262 -2.89 -15.12 11.57
CA LYS A 262 -4.33 -15.12 11.34
C LYS A 262 -4.76 -15.79 10.02
N ALA A 263 -3.90 -15.77 9.00
CA ALA A 263 -4.19 -16.34 7.70
C ALA A 263 -4.24 -17.88 7.74
N LYS A 264 -5.01 -18.47 6.81
CA LYS A 264 -5.03 -19.92 6.55
C LYS A 264 -4.19 -20.29 5.35
N GLU A 265 -3.83 -21.56 5.24
CA GLU A 265 -3.09 -22.12 4.11
C GLU A 265 -3.87 -21.98 2.78
N PRO A 266 -3.17 -21.82 1.65
CA PRO A 266 -1.71 -21.73 1.52
C PRO A 266 -1.19 -20.32 1.84
N LYS A 267 -0.21 -20.22 2.75
CA LYS A 267 0.40 -18.96 3.16
C LYS A 267 1.92 -19.10 3.31
N GLU A 268 2.64 -18.03 3.04
CA GLU A 268 4.09 -17.98 3.21
C GLU A 268 4.53 -16.65 3.83
N LEU A 269 5.49 -16.69 4.74
CA LEU A 269 6.18 -15.54 5.30
C LEU A 269 7.68 -15.65 5.01
N LEU A 270 8.19 -14.75 4.15
CA LEU A 270 9.62 -14.65 3.89
C LEU A 270 10.21 -13.48 4.70
N ILE A 271 11.16 -13.80 5.58
CA ILE A 271 11.94 -12.81 6.32
C ILE A 271 13.28 -12.61 5.61
N ILE A 272 13.57 -11.37 5.18
CA ILE A 272 14.84 -11.00 4.55
C ILE A 272 15.86 -10.63 5.64
N PRO A 273 16.93 -11.43 5.83
CA PRO A 273 17.90 -11.19 6.89
C PRO A 273 18.62 -9.85 6.74
N GLY A 274 18.78 -9.12 7.84
CA GLY A 274 19.52 -7.87 7.91
C GLY A 274 18.83 -6.67 7.26
N ALA A 275 17.68 -6.85 6.62
CA ALA A 275 16.93 -5.76 6.02
C ALA A 275 16.02 -5.08 7.03
N THR A 276 15.98 -3.75 6.97
CA THR A 276 14.93 -2.96 7.64
C THR A 276 13.67 -2.93 6.77
N ARG A 277 12.66 -2.19 7.24
CA ARG A 277 11.43 -1.99 6.47
C ARG A 277 11.65 -1.28 5.14
N ILE A 278 12.33 -0.16 5.19
CA ILE A 278 12.52 0.75 4.05
C ILE A 278 13.64 0.26 3.12
N ASP A 279 14.56 -0.54 3.60
CA ASP A 279 15.60 -1.17 2.78
C ASP A 279 15.00 -1.96 1.61
N LEU A 280 13.85 -2.62 1.83
CA LEU A 280 13.12 -3.34 0.79
C LEU A 280 12.53 -2.44 -0.29
N TYR A 281 12.58 -1.09 -0.14
CA TYR A 281 12.02 -0.18 -1.13
C TYR A 281 13.01 0.19 -2.23
N TYR A 282 14.33 0.17 -1.94
CA TYR A 282 15.30 0.71 -2.89
C TYR A 282 16.71 0.11 -2.82
N LYS A 283 17.07 -0.57 -1.72
CA LYS A 283 18.46 -1.03 -1.59
C LYS A 283 18.76 -2.19 -2.53
N PRO A 284 19.84 -2.09 -3.34
CA PRO A 284 20.19 -3.09 -4.34
C PRO A 284 20.55 -4.46 -3.74
N GLU A 285 20.89 -4.52 -2.46
CA GLU A 285 21.18 -5.78 -1.75
C GLU A 285 19.90 -6.61 -1.50
N PHE A 286 18.75 -5.96 -1.32
CA PHE A 286 17.52 -6.62 -0.87
C PHE A 286 16.45 -6.68 -1.95
N VAL A 287 16.30 -5.62 -2.77
CA VAL A 287 15.23 -5.55 -3.79
C VAL A 287 15.25 -6.72 -4.77
N PRO A 288 16.40 -7.23 -5.27
CA PRO A 288 16.42 -8.39 -6.16
C PRO A 288 15.84 -9.65 -5.50
N GLN A 289 16.15 -9.92 -4.24
CA GLN A 289 15.65 -11.09 -3.50
C GLN A 289 14.12 -11.05 -3.37
N VAL A 290 13.57 -9.87 -3.05
CA VAL A 290 12.13 -9.65 -2.96
C VAL A 290 11.47 -9.84 -4.33
N ALA A 291 12.05 -9.24 -5.39
CA ALA A 291 11.51 -9.33 -6.75
C ALA A 291 11.52 -10.76 -7.28
N GLU A 292 12.60 -11.50 -7.04
CA GLU A 292 12.70 -12.92 -7.40
C GLU A 292 11.60 -13.74 -6.71
N LYS A 293 11.43 -13.57 -5.40
CA LYS A 293 10.40 -14.28 -4.65
C LYS A 293 8.99 -13.94 -5.12
N LEU A 294 8.69 -12.66 -5.37
CA LEU A 294 7.42 -12.24 -5.95
C LEU A 294 7.17 -12.88 -7.33
N THR A 295 8.20 -12.92 -8.18
CA THR A 295 8.13 -13.56 -9.49
C THR A 295 7.82 -15.03 -9.38
N GLN A 296 8.54 -15.77 -8.53
CA GLN A 296 8.30 -17.19 -8.28
C GLN A 296 6.88 -17.43 -7.78
N PHE A 297 6.44 -16.64 -6.81
CA PHE A 297 5.10 -16.75 -6.23
C PHE A 297 4.00 -16.52 -7.26
N PHE A 298 4.01 -15.38 -7.97
CA PHE A 298 2.97 -15.10 -8.96
C PHE A 298 3.04 -16.02 -10.18
N THR A 299 4.22 -16.54 -10.55
CA THR A 299 4.35 -17.54 -11.63
C THR A 299 3.74 -18.89 -11.25
N ALA A 300 3.91 -19.32 -10.00
CA ALA A 300 3.33 -20.58 -9.52
C ALA A 300 1.80 -20.54 -9.37
N HIS A 301 1.22 -19.34 -9.26
CA HIS A 301 -0.19 -19.14 -8.94
C HIS A 301 -0.94 -18.29 -9.99
N ARG A 302 -0.43 -18.30 -11.23
CA ARG A 302 -1.05 -17.63 -12.39
C ARG A 302 -2.02 -18.52 -13.17
#